data_fb9cc1817214fa8e2975231df0432ec4
#
_entry.id   fb9cc1817214fa8e2975231df0432ec4
#
_cell.length_a   1.000
_cell.length_b   1.000
_cell.length_c   1.000
_cell.angle_alpha   90.00
_cell.angle_beta   90.00
_cell.angle_gamma   90.00
#
_symmetry.space_group_name_H-M   'P 1'
#
loop_
_entity.id
_entity.type
_entity.pdbx_description
1 polymer ?
#
loop_
_entity_poly.entity_id
_entity_poly.type
_entity_poly.pdbx_seq_one_letter_code
_entity_poly.pdbx_strand_id
1 'polypeptide(L)'
;MCIRDRGIRELLLSHDYQVNPLSEALLFCAQRSQLIEEVVLPTLENGVIVLSDRSAYSSVAYQGEGRGLGYEKIYQLNDISIQSNWPERVVLLDIDPEVSLSRQQVADRIGSDKVEFFQKVRAGYLKLAEEYKEKFLILNAESNIEVNIEAICNWLEIDNSK
;
A
#
# COMPACT_ATOMS: atom_id res chain seq x y z
N MET A 1 13.63 -6.04 8.23
CA MET A 1 13.66 -4.65 7.72
C MET A 1 15.12 -4.25 7.51
N CYS A 2 15.55 -4.10 6.27
CA CYS A 2 16.95 -3.87 5.91
C CYS A 2 17.40 -2.47 6.37
N ILE A 3 18.70 -2.30 6.72
CA ILE A 3 19.28 -1.01 7.16
C ILE A 3 19.09 0.08 6.08
N ARG A 4 19.04 -0.29 4.80
CA ARG A 4 18.81 0.61 3.66
C ARG A 4 17.41 1.22 3.67
N ASP A 5 16.40 0.49 4.16
CA ASP A 5 15.01 0.98 4.28
C ASP A 5 14.87 2.12 5.30
N ARG A 6 15.71 2.14 6.34
CA ARG A 6 15.61 3.14 7.39
C ARG A 6 15.91 4.55 6.89
N GLY A 7 16.94 4.73 6.05
CA GLY A 7 17.33 6.04 5.54
C GLY A 7 16.26 6.67 4.66
N ILE A 8 15.73 5.90 3.69
CA ILE A 8 14.64 6.38 2.82
C ILE A 8 13.36 6.61 3.63
N ARG A 9 13.03 5.70 4.54
CA ARG A 9 11.85 5.83 5.40
C ARG A 9 11.93 7.08 6.29
N GLU A 10 13.08 7.38 6.86
CA GLU A 10 13.31 8.58 7.66
C GLU A 10 13.08 9.84 6.82
N LEU A 11 13.67 9.92 5.63
CA LEU A 11 13.44 11.03 4.69
C LEU A 11 11.96 11.21 4.32
N LEU A 12 11.24 10.11 4.12
CA LEU A 12 9.84 10.14 3.70
C LEU A 12 8.89 10.54 4.82
N LEU A 13 9.13 10.11 6.06
CA LEU A 13 8.18 10.22 7.16
C LEU A 13 8.50 11.32 8.18
N SER A 14 9.74 11.81 8.21
CA SER A 14 10.12 12.93 9.09
C SER A 14 9.49 14.23 8.64
N HIS A 15 9.07 15.03 9.62
CA HIS A 15 8.62 16.41 9.40
C HIS A 15 9.77 17.40 9.14
N ASP A 16 11.02 16.97 9.35
CA ASP A 16 12.20 17.82 9.17
C ASP A 16 12.54 18.07 7.69
N TYR A 17 11.99 17.23 6.80
CA TYR A 17 12.26 17.30 5.36
C TYR A 17 11.04 17.73 4.55
N GLN A 18 11.26 18.68 3.67
CA GLN A 18 10.27 19.03 2.63
C GLN A 18 10.51 18.17 1.39
N VAL A 19 9.68 17.17 1.19
CA VAL A 19 9.76 16.26 0.04
C VAL A 19 8.63 16.60 -0.92
N ASN A 20 8.97 16.96 -2.16
CA ASN A 20 7.94 17.20 -3.17
C ASN A 20 7.27 15.88 -3.61
N PRO A 21 6.04 15.93 -4.17
CA PRO A 21 5.29 14.72 -4.53
C PRO A 21 6.03 13.73 -5.44
N LEU A 22 6.75 14.24 -6.44
CA LEU A 22 7.48 13.37 -7.37
C LEU A 22 8.69 12.70 -6.69
N SER A 23 9.45 13.45 -5.89
CA SER A 23 10.55 12.87 -5.10
C SER A 23 10.05 11.82 -4.11
N GLU A 24 8.90 12.07 -3.45
CA GLU A 24 8.23 11.09 -2.60
C GLU A 24 7.94 9.79 -3.35
N ALA A 25 7.34 9.88 -4.53
CA ALA A 25 7.03 8.72 -5.37
C ALA A 25 8.30 7.95 -5.79
N LEU A 26 9.33 8.65 -6.23
CA LEU A 26 10.60 8.04 -6.65
C LEU A 26 11.34 7.36 -5.50
N LEU A 27 11.32 7.94 -4.30
CA LEU A 27 11.92 7.32 -3.11
C LEU A 27 11.18 6.04 -2.70
N PHE A 28 9.85 6.02 -2.77
CA PHE A 28 9.08 4.78 -2.56
C PHE A 28 9.39 3.73 -3.62
N CYS A 29 9.53 4.12 -4.89
CA CYS A 29 9.91 3.21 -5.97
C CYS A 29 11.32 2.65 -5.77
N ALA A 30 12.30 3.47 -5.39
CA ALA A 30 13.67 3.04 -5.15
C ALA A 30 13.76 2.02 -4.00
N GLN A 31 13.07 2.30 -2.88
CA GLN A 31 12.98 1.38 -1.74
C GLN A 31 12.35 0.05 -2.14
N ARG A 32 11.28 0.11 -2.90
CA ARG A 32 10.53 -1.07 -3.34
C ARG A 32 11.32 -1.91 -4.32
N SER A 33 12.00 -1.30 -5.28
CA SER A 33 12.88 -2.00 -6.22
C SER A 33 13.94 -2.84 -5.49
N GLN A 34 14.58 -2.27 -4.47
CA GLN A 34 15.55 -3.00 -3.66
C GLN A 34 14.92 -4.16 -2.88
N LEU A 35 13.72 -3.94 -2.32
CA LEU A 35 13.00 -4.97 -1.56
C LEU A 35 12.56 -6.14 -2.46
N ILE A 36 12.09 -5.85 -3.66
CA ILE A 36 11.69 -6.86 -4.64
C ILE A 36 12.88 -7.76 -4.97
N GLU A 37 14.01 -7.17 -5.33
CA GLU A 37 15.21 -7.91 -5.75
C GLU A 37 15.84 -8.72 -4.60
N GLU A 38 15.98 -8.11 -3.42
CA GLU A 38 16.72 -8.76 -2.32
C GLU A 38 15.88 -9.73 -1.50
N VAL A 39 14.56 -9.59 -1.48
CA VAL A 39 13.69 -10.35 -0.56
C VAL A 39 12.55 -11.04 -1.27
N VAL A 40 11.74 -10.28 -2.03
CA VAL A 40 10.47 -10.81 -2.53
C VAL A 40 10.71 -11.89 -3.57
N LEU A 41 11.48 -11.60 -4.63
CA LEU A 41 11.75 -12.55 -5.72
C LEU A 41 12.41 -13.83 -5.21
N PRO A 42 13.51 -13.78 -4.43
CA PRO A 42 14.12 -14.99 -3.91
C PRO A 42 13.19 -15.81 -3.00
N THR A 43 12.29 -15.14 -2.27
CA THR A 43 11.33 -15.82 -1.40
C THR A 43 10.28 -16.55 -2.21
N LEU A 44 9.73 -15.89 -3.24
CA LEU A 44 8.76 -16.50 -4.16
C LEU A 44 9.36 -17.66 -4.97
N GLU A 45 10.59 -17.53 -5.43
CA GLU A 45 11.33 -18.59 -6.15
C GLU A 45 11.49 -19.85 -5.29
N ASN A 46 11.57 -19.71 -3.97
CA ASN A 46 11.59 -20.83 -3.04
C ASN A 46 10.20 -21.38 -2.69
N GLY A 47 9.14 -20.95 -3.38
CA GLY A 47 7.76 -21.39 -3.16
C GLY A 47 7.14 -20.89 -1.85
N VAL A 48 7.69 -19.82 -1.26
CA VAL A 48 7.19 -19.25 -0.01
C VAL A 48 6.27 -18.05 -0.30
N ILE A 49 5.13 -18.00 0.38
CA ILE A 49 4.20 -16.88 0.28
C ILE A 49 4.80 -15.63 0.94
N VAL A 50 4.72 -14.51 0.23
CA VAL A 50 5.13 -13.20 0.76
C VAL A 50 3.88 -12.40 1.13
N LEU A 51 3.75 -12.06 2.41
CA LEU A 51 2.74 -11.14 2.90
C LEU A 51 3.36 -9.75 3.12
N SER A 52 2.77 -8.73 2.51
CA SER A 52 3.24 -7.35 2.62
C SER A 52 2.17 -6.44 3.18
N ASP A 53 2.50 -5.70 4.24
CA ASP A 53 1.72 -4.54 4.67
C ASP A 53 2.04 -3.37 3.74
N ARG A 54 1.10 -3.09 2.83
CA ARG A 54 1.19 -2.18 1.69
C ARG A 54 2.15 -2.66 0.59
N SER A 55 1.88 -2.18 -0.63
CA SER A 55 2.66 -2.53 -1.83
C SER A 55 2.63 -1.38 -2.85
N ALA A 56 2.95 -1.68 -4.11
CA ALA A 56 2.94 -0.74 -5.24
C ALA A 56 1.57 -0.05 -5.45
N TYR A 57 0.47 -0.75 -5.23
CA TYR A 57 -0.88 -0.16 -5.29
C TYR A 57 -1.07 1.01 -4.32
N SER A 58 -0.42 0.98 -3.15
CA SER A 58 -0.44 2.13 -2.23
C SER A 58 0.16 3.39 -2.86
N SER A 59 1.23 3.26 -3.64
CA SER A 59 1.81 4.43 -4.33
C SER A 59 0.87 4.97 -5.41
N VAL A 60 0.15 4.12 -6.12
CA VAL A 60 -0.84 4.56 -7.12
C VAL A 60 -1.96 5.36 -6.44
N ALA A 61 -2.46 4.88 -5.30
CA ALA A 61 -3.50 5.59 -4.54
C ALA A 61 -2.97 6.87 -3.89
N TYR A 62 -1.82 6.82 -3.19
CA TYR A 62 -1.28 7.95 -2.43
C TYR A 62 -0.63 9.01 -3.32
N GLN A 63 0.36 8.61 -4.13
CA GLN A 63 1.10 9.55 -4.96
C GLN A 63 0.38 9.86 -6.28
N GLY A 64 -0.30 8.85 -6.86
CA GLY A 64 -1.06 9.03 -8.11
C GLY A 64 -2.27 9.91 -7.91
N GLU A 65 -3.22 9.49 -7.10
CA GLU A 65 -4.49 10.20 -6.86
C GLU A 65 -4.37 11.23 -5.72
N GLY A 66 -3.84 10.83 -4.55
CA GLY A 66 -3.73 11.70 -3.38
C GLY A 66 -2.88 12.94 -3.64
N ARG A 67 -1.66 12.79 -4.15
CA ARG A 67 -0.76 13.89 -4.52
C ARG A 67 -1.05 14.50 -5.90
N GLY A 68 -1.93 13.87 -6.70
CA GLY A 68 -2.31 14.37 -8.01
C GLY A 68 -1.23 14.23 -9.09
N LEU A 69 -0.29 13.30 -8.95
CA LEU A 69 0.73 13.04 -9.97
C LEU A 69 0.19 12.32 -11.21
N GLY A 70 -1.01 11.74 -11.09
CA GLY A 70 -1.68 10.96 -12.12
C GLY A 70 -1.49 9.46 -11.93
N TYR A 71 -2.63 8.76 -12.01
CA TYR A 71 -2.74 7.31 -11.82
C TYR A 71 -1.77 6.54 -12.73
N GLU A 72 -1.89 6.73 -14.04
CA GLU A 72 -1.12 6.00 -15.05
C GLU A 72 0.39 6.19 -14.89
N LYS A 73 0.83 7.43 -14.67
CA LYS A 73 2.25 7.74 -14.47
C LYS A 73 2.83 6.99 -13.27
N ILE A 74 2.11 6.99 -12.15
CA ILE A 74 2.59 6.31 -10.93
C ILE A 74 2.46 4.80 -11.06
N TYR A 75 1.46 4.29 -11.77
CA TYR A 75 1.35 2.88 -12.09
C TYR A 75 2.59 2.41 -12.88
N GLN A 76 2.95 3.08 -13.96
CA GLN A 76 4.13 2.75 -14.79
C GLN A 76 5.44 2.83 -14.01
N LEU A 77 5.63 3.85 -13.16
CA LEU A 77 6.82 3.95 -12.30
C LEU A 77 6.93 2.76 -11.33
N ASN A 78 5.80 2.36 -10.76
CA ASN A 78 5.78 1.20 -9.88
C ASN A 78 5.98 -0.10 -10.64
N ASP A 79 5.38 -0.27 -11.81
CA ASP A 79 5.58 -1.45 -12.65
C ASP A 79 7.06 -1.70 -12.95
N ILE A 80 7.78 -0.65 -13.35
CA ILE A 80 9.24 -0.71 -13.52
C ILE A 80 9.94 -1.10 -12.21
N SER A 81 9.58 -0.46 -11.09
CA SER A 81 10.25 -0.66 -9.81
C SER A 81 10.07 -2.04 -9.22
N ILE A 82 8.95 -2.70 -9.52
CA ILE A 82 8.65 -4.07 -9.04
C ILE A 82 8.89 -5.14 -10.13
N GLN A 83 9.45 -4.76 -11.26
CA GLN A 83 9.70 -5.67 -12.38
C GLN A 83 8.43 -6.45 -12.78
N SER A 84 7.29 -5.74 -12.85
CA SER A 84 5.94 -6.28 -13.11
C SER A 84 5.44 -7.33 -12.11
N ASN A 85 6.09 -7.51 -10.95
CA ASN A 85 5.67 -8.43 -9.89
C ASN A 85 4.60 -7.79 -8.98
N TRP A 86 3.43 -7.53 -9.54
CA TRP A 86 2.27 -7.05 -8.79
C TRP A 86 1.71 -8.13 -7.86
N PRO A 87 1.17 -7.77 -6.69
CA PRO A 87 0.51 -8.73 -5.82
C PRO A 87 -0.59 -9.49 -6.54
N GLU A 88 -0.66 -10.80 -6.32
CA GLU A 88 -1.71 -11.67 -6.86
C GLU A 88 -3.04 -11.47 -6.12
N ARG A 89 -2.97 -11.18 -4.83
CA ARG A 89 -4.12 -10.96 -3.95
C ARG A 89 -3.91 -9.69 -3.12
N VAL A 90 -4.96 -8.89 -2.98
CA VAL A 90 -4.94 -7.63 -2.23
C VAL A 90 -6.16 -7.55 -1.34
N VAL A 91 -5.97 -7.47 -0.05
CA VAL A 91 -7.04 -7.15 0.90
C VAL A 91 -7.07 -5.64 1.11
N LEU A 92 -8.16 -5.01 0.76
CA LEU A 92 -8.41 -3.59 1.02
C LEU A 92 -9.36 -3.46 2.22
N LEU A 93 -8.82 -2.99 3.33
CA LEU A 93 -9.61 -2.59 4.50
C LEU A 93 -10.13 -1.18 4.27
N ASP A 94 -11.35 -1.07 3.74
CA ASP A 94 -11.97 0.22 3.46
C ASP A 94 -12.54 0.85 4.73
N ILE A 95 -12.28 2.14 4.90
CA ILE A 95 -12.77 2.94 6.02
C ILE A 95 -13.01 4.37 5.57
N ASP A 96 -13.96 5.04 6.21
CA ASP A 96 -14.13 6.47 6.02
C ASP A 96 -12.88 7.22 6.52
N PRO A 97 -12.33 8.17 5.73
CA PRO A 97 -11.14 8.91 6.11
C PRO A 97 -11.26 9.69 7.42
N GLU A 98 -12.42 10.24 7.74
CA GLU A 98 -12.64 10.97 9.01
C GLU A 98 -12.56 10.01 10.19
N VAL A 99 -13.17 8.82 10.06
CA VAL A 99 -13.09 7.77 11.08
C VAL A 99 -11.65 7.27 11.22
N SER A 100 -10.95 7.06 10.12
CA SER A 100 -9.53 6.64 10.13
C SER A 100 -8.64 7.65 10.86
N LEU A 101 -8.78 8.94 10.54
CA LEU A 101 -8.02 10.01 11.19
C LEU A 101 -8.34 10.15 12.67
N SER A 102 -9.60 9.94 13.08
CA SER A 102 -10.00 9.98 14.49
C SER A 102 -9.34 8.88 15.34
N ARG A 103 -8.95 7.75 14.73
CA ARG A 103 -8.26 6.62 15.38
C ARG A 103 -6.75 6.82 15.49
N GLN A 104 -6.20 7.78 14.76
CA GLN A 104 -4.77 8.00 14.69
C GLN A 104 -4.25 8.67 15.98
N GLN A 105 -3.30 8.03 16.67
CA GLN A 105 -2.70 8.58 17.90
C GLN A 105 -1.49 9.47 17.61
N VAL A 106 -0.66 9.10 16.65
CA VAL A 106 0.53 9.83 16.22
C VAL A 106 0.58 9.84 14.71
N ALA A 107 0.68 11.02 14.12
CA ALA A 107 0.79 11.19 12.68
C ALA A 107 2.24 11.44 12.26
N ASP A 108 2.71 10.69 11.27
CA ASP A 108 3.91 11.03 10.52
C ASP A 108 3.61 12.13 9.47
N ARG A 109 4.60 12.53 8.69
CA ARG A 109 4.44 13.59 7.68
C ARG A 109 3.29 13.33 6.69
N ILE A 110 3.09 12.09 6.28
CA ILE A 110 2.00 11.71 5.37
C ILE A 110 0.68 11.56 6.13
N GLY A 111 0.73 10.97 7.32
CA GLY A 111 -0.43 10.80 8.19
C GLY A 111 -1.02 12.11 8.70
N SER A 112 -0.25 13.22 8.66
CA SER A 112 -0.72 14.56 9.03
C SER A 112 -1.41 15.34 7.91
N ASP A 113 -1.58 14.73 6.74
CA ASP A 113 -2.30 15.35 5.63
C ASP A 113 -3.79 15.56 5.97
N LYS A 114 -4.46 16.43 5.20
CA LYS A 114 -5.87 16.77 5.42
C LYS A 114 -6.80 15.67 4.95
N VAL A 115 -8.04 15.69 5.46
CA VAL A 115 -9.10 14.74 5.09
C VAL A 115 -9.29 14.62 3.57
N GLU A 116 -9.23 15.73 2.85
CA GLU A 116 -9.40 15.75 1.39
C GLU A 116 -8.33 14.94 0.65
N PHE A 117 -7.11 14.88 1.21
CA PHE A 117 -6.05 14.01 0.69
C PHE A 117 -6.44 12.54 0.83
N PHE A 118 -6.89 12.12 2.02
CA PHE A 118 -7.27 10.74 2.28
C PHE A 118 -8.56 10.32 1.55
N GLN A 119 -9.47 11.26 1.29
CA GLN A 119 -10.63 11.01 0.41
C GLN A 119 -10.18 10.65 -1.01
N LYS A 120 -9.20 11.38 -1.57
CA LYS A 120 -8.61 11.06 -2.88
C LYS A 120 -7.86 9.72 -2.85
N VAL A 121 -7.11 9.45 -1.79
CA VAL A 121 -6.42 8.16 -1.62
C VAL A 121 -7.42 7.00 -1.60
N ARG A 122 -8.50 7.12 -0.82
CA ARG A 122 -9.58 6.11 -0.78
C ARG A 122 -10.20 5.91 -2.16
N ALA A 123 -10.54 7.00 -2.86
CA ALA A 123 -11.06 6.92 -4.21
C ALA A 123 -10.09 6.20 -5.16
N GLY A 124 -8.79 6.45 -5.03
CA GLY A 124 -7.74 5.76 -5.79
C GLY A 124 -7.70 4.26 -5.53
N TYR A 125 -7.83 3.82 -4.27
CA TYR A 125 -7.90 2.40 -3.94
C TYR A 125 -9.17 1.74 -4.47
N LEU A 126 -10.33 2.40 -4.37
CA LEU A 126 -11.60 1.86 -4.89
C LEU A 126 -11.57 1.75 -6.41
N LYS A 127 -10.95 2.69 -7.11
CA LYS A 127 -10.70 2.61 -8.55
C LYS A 127 -9.81 1.42 -8.92
N LEU A 128 -8.71 1.20 -8.20
CA LEU A 128 -7.86 0.02 -8.36
C LEU A 128 -8.63 -1.28 -8.13
N ALA A 129 -9.45 -1.32 -7.08
CA ALA A 129 -10.24 -2.50 -6.77
C ALA A 129 -11.32 -2.80 -7.83
N GLU A 130 -11.89 -1.80 -8.47
CA GLU A 130 -12.81 -1.99 -9.60
C GLU A 130 -12.07 -2.44 -10.86
N GLU A 131 -10.90 -1.88 -11.15
CA GLU A 131 -10.10 -2.23 -12.32
C GLU A 131 -9.51 -3.64 -12.23
N TYR A 132 -9.09 -4.05 -11.01
CA TYR A 132 -8.47 -5.35 -10.73
C TYR A 132 -9.32 -6.20 -9.78
N LYS A 133 -10.63 -6.21 -9.95
CA LYS A 133 -11.58 -6.86 -9.03
C LYS A 133 -11.29 -8.32 -8.72
N GLU A 134 -10.68 -9.06 -9.64
CA GLU A 134 -10.31 -10.46 -9.43
C GLU A 134 -9.15 -10.60 -8.38
N LYS A 135 -8.40 -9.52 -8.18
CA LYS A 135 -7.28 -9.49 -7.23
C LYS A 135 -7.63 -8.84 -5.90
N PHE A 136 -8.72 -8.09 -5.82
CA PHE A 136 -9.06 -7.31 -4.64
C PHE A 136 -10.23 -7.91 -3.86
N LEU A 137 -10.02 -8.08 -2.56
CA LEU A 137 -11.08 -8.29 -1.59
C LEU A 137 -11.26 -7.01 -0.78
N ILE A 138 -12.43 -6.38 -0.89
CA ILE A 138 -12.75 -5.17 -0.11
C ILE A 138 -13.53 -5.58 1.14
N LEU A 139 -13.01 -5.17 2.30
CA LEU A 139 -13.62 -5.42 3.60
C LEU A 139 -13.83 -4.11 4.36
N ASN A 140 -14.90 -4.04 5.14
CA ASN A 140 -15.11 -2.89 6.01
C ASN A 140 -14.18 -2.99 7.24
N ALA A 141 -13.28 -2.00 7.40
CA ALA A 141 -12.35 -1.94 8.52
C ALA A 141 -13.02 -1.62 9.88
N GLU A 142 -14.32 -1.32 9.89
CA GLU A 142 -15.11 -1.13 11.11
C GLU A 142 -15.84 -2.40 11.55
N SER A 143 -15.83 -3.45 10.71
CA SER A 143 -16.36 -4.76 11.07
C SER A 143 -15.50 -5.41 12.16
N ASN A 144 -16.09 -6.42 12.82
CA ASN A 144 -15.36 -7.23 13.78
C ASN A 144 -14.15 -7.90 13.10
N ILE A 145 -13.02 -7.96 13.83
CA ILE A 145 -11.75 -8.44 13.32
C ILE A 145 -11.83 -9.92 12.91
N GLU A 146 -12.54 -10.73 13.69
CA GLU A 146 -12.74 -12.16 13.42
C GLU A 146 -13.52 -12.39 12.12
N VAL A 147 -14.53 -11.56 11.85
CA VAL A 147 -15.30 -11.61 10.61
C VAL A 147 -14.41 -11.28 9.40
N ASN A 148 -13.57 -10.27 9.52
CA ASN A 148 -12.63 -9.91 8.46
C ASN A 148 -11.57 -11.01 8.24
N ILE A 149 -11.06 -11.60 9.30
CA ILE A 149 -10.10 -12.73 9.22
C ILE A 149 -10.74 -13.92 8.51
N GLU A 150 -11.95 -14.32 8.91
CA GLU A 150 -12.68 -15.42 8.29
C GLU A 150 -12.89 -15.17 6.78
N ALA A 151 -13.31 -13.96 6.41
CA ALA A 151 -13.48 -13.59 5.00
C ALA A 151 -12.16 -13.66 4.20
N ILE A 152 -11.04 -13.24 4.80
CA ILE A 152 -9.72 -13.32 4.17
C ILE A 152 -9.30 -14.77 3.99
N CYS A 153 -9.42 -15.61 5.03
CA CYS A 153 -9.05 -17.01 4.97
C CYS A 153 -9.87 -17.77 3.93
N ASN A 154 -11.18 -17.55 3.88
CA ASN A 154 -12.06 -18.14 2.88
C ASN A 154 -11.67 -17.71 1.46
N TRP A 155 -11.34 -16.42 1.26
CA TRP A 155 -10.95 -15.91 -0.05
C TRP A 155 -9.58 -16.42 -0.52
N LEU A 156 -8.65 -16.64 0.41
CA LEU A 156 -7.32 -17.20 0.15
C LEU A 156 -7.30 -18.73 0.15
N GLU A 157 -8.44 -19.39 0.40
CA GLU A 157 -8.56 -20.84 0.53
C GLU A 157 -7.64 -21.44 1.62
N ILE A 158 -7.42 -20.67 2.70
CA ILE A 158 -6.61 -21.09 3.84
C ILE A 158 -7.52 -21.80 4.86
N ASP A 159 -7.16 -23.03 5.21
CA ASP A 159 -7.86 -23.77 6.27
C ASP A 159 -7.59 -23.17 7.66
N ASN A 160 -8.66 -22.65 8.28
CA ASN A 160 -8.64 -21.99 9.58
C ASN A 160 -8.88 -22.97 10.76
N SER A 161 -8.85 -24.29 10.51
CA SER A 161 -9.22 -25.34 11.49
C SER A 161 -8.06 -25.76 12.41
N LYS A 162 -7.16 -24.82 12.80
CA LYS A 162 -6.11 -25.10 13.80
C LYS A 162 -6.13 -24.12 14.95
#